data_9c33214ec50fb7ba960716ea6bddc9a0
#
_entry.id   9c33214ec50fb7ba960716ea6bddc9a0
#
_cell.length_a   1.000
_cell.length_b   1.000
_cell.length_c   1.000
_cell.angle_alpha   90.00
_cell.angle_beta   90.00
_cell.angle_gamma   90.00
#
_symmetry.space_group_name_H-M   'P 1'
#
loop_
_entity.id
_entity.type
_entity.pdbx_description
1 polymer ?
#
loop_
_entity_poly.entity_id
_entity_poly.type
_entity_poly.pdbx_seq_one_letter_code
_entity_poly.pdbx_strand_id
1 'polypeptide(L)'
;TSDVVGDPASDETSAEMVEMEAEEMEAPAVETVQVEQPRVLISEVTIEGLSGHPEEDRLQLSAYDAMQVRPGSRVTRDELQNDLNAIQSTGWFSDVRIVPENGALGVRVIVQVEPFPPLTSVELNPVSEELPTTVLEETFASDYGRTLNLNDLQQRMKTLQNWFAAEGYSLARITGPERVSPDGVVSLKLTQGRVADVEVKFLTKDGDDVDENDNPINGKTRDWVITREISIKPGDAFNRNMLERDIKRLYGTQLFSDVKVTLRPVPEQPGDVILVLGIVEQSTGQVSGGLGYSQSQGVFGQVQLQDTNLFGRAWNIGLNVTYGQYGGLSNLTFTDPWIYGDSHRTGFRGSLFLSQQVPQVFQSEDNGNIRTLKEYEDNGSRKAYETGRKYGFSDYNKVPGSVNKAEDEYPNKSWFNYEGDSIALRKVGGNFAFTRPLNGGDPFADAPWRVL
;
A
#
# COMPACT_ATOMS: atom_id res chain seq x y z
N THR A 1 -20.56 -43.01 -44.70
CA THR A 1 -19.98 -44.28 -45.09
C THR A 1 -18.73 -44.49 -44.33
N SER A 2 -18.88 -45.17 -43.24
CA SER A 2 -18.53 -46.59 -42.99
C SER A 2 -17.06 -46.78 -42.74
N ASP A 3 -16.77 -47.07 -41.49
CA ASP A 3 -16.30 -48.36 -40.92
C ASP A 3 -14.79 -48.54 -41.05
N VAL A 4 -14.02 -49.00 -40.12
CA VAL A 4 -14.06 -50.18 -39.25
C VAL A 4 -12.83 -50.13 -38.32
N VAL A 5 -13.03 -50.22 -37.01
CA VAL A 5 -12.55 -51.21 -36.06
C VAL A 5 -11.12 -51.77 -36.29
N GLY A 6 -10.33 -51.72 -35.21
CA GLY A 6 -9.12 -52.52 -35.07
C GLY A 6 -8.32 -52.22 -33.82
N ASP A 7 -8.79 -52.68 -32.68
CA ASP A 7 -7.92 -53.14 -31.59
C ASP A 7 -7.48 -54.58 -31.91
N PRO A 8 -6.24 -54.99 -31.69
CA PRO A 8 -6.00 -55.72 -30.44
C PRO A 8 -4.59 -55.68 -29.84
N ALA A 9 -4.62 -55.93 -28.54
CA ALA A 9 -3.77 -56.84 -27.80
C ALA A 9 -2.31 -56.48 -27.47
N SER A 10 -2.15 -56.27 -26.17
CA SER A 10 -1.27 -56.99 -25.26
C SER A 10 0.15 -57.30 -25.71
N ASP A 11 1.09 -56.73 -25.04
CA ASP A 11 2.29 -57.46 -24.62
C ASP A 11 2.67 -57.10 -23.21
N GLU A 12 2.34 -58.04 -22.32
CA GLU A 12 2.84 -58.17 -21.00
C GLU A 12 4.31 -58.52 -21.09
N THR A 13 5.20 -57.65 -20.59
CA THR A 13 6.56 -58.06 -20.26
C THR A 13 6.72 -58.00 -18.75
N SER A 14 6.57 -59.15 -18.17
CA SER A 14 6.93 -59.49 -16.79
C SER A 14 8.33 -59.01 -16.47
N ALA A 15 8.46 -58.04 -15.59
CA ALA A 15 9.71 -57.82 -14.84
C ALA A 15 9.68 -58.72 -13.60
N GLU A 16 10.46 -59.76 -13.66
CA GLU A 16 10.80 -60.62 -12.51
C GLU A 16 11.30 -59.77 -11.34
N MET A 17 10.51 -59.73 -10.28
CA MET A 17 10.97 -59.33 -8.96
C MET A 17 11.91 -60.41 -8.45
N VAL A 18 13.21 -60.13 -8.48
CA VAL A 18 14.17 -60.87 -7.68
C VAL A 18 14.01 -60.42 -6.24
N GLU A 19 13.30 -61.22 -5.46
CA GLU A 19 13.33 -61.19 -4.01
C GLU A 19 14.74 -61.59 -3.57
N MET A 20 15.58 -60.59 -3.25
CA MET A 20 16.76 -60.80 -2.45
C MET A 20 16.32 -60.81 -0.99
N GLU A 21 16.28 -61.99 -0.39
CA GLU A 21 16.30 -62.19 1.06
C GLU A 21 17.45 -61.36 1.65
N ALA A 22 17.14 -60.25 2.28
CA ALA A 22 18.04 -59.56 3.17
C ALA A 22 18.09 -60.36 4.46
N GLU A 23 19.13 -61.16 4.62
CA GLU A 23 19.54 -61.67 5.93
C GLU A 23 19.65 -60.48 6.87
N GLU A 24 18.74 -60.43 7.82
CA GLU A 24 18.74 -59.54 8.96
C GLU A 24 19.96 -59.87 9.83
N MET A 25 21.12 -59.26 9.51
CA MET A 25 22.24 -59.24 10.43
C MET A 25 21.84 -58.37 11.59
N GLU A 26 21.39 -58.98 12.64
CA GLU A 26 21.26 -58.40 13.98
C GLU A 26 22.62 -57.75 14.33
N ALA A 27 22.68 -56.41 14.17
CA ALA A 27 23.78 -55.65 14.74
C ALA A 27 23.73 -55.86 16.26
N PRO A 28 24.84 -56.19 16.91
CA PRO A 28 24.83 -56.33 18.35
C PRO A 28 24.33 -55.02 18.96
N ALA A 29 23.30 -55.12 19.78
CA ALA A 29 22.84 -54.02 20.62
C ALA A 29 24.06 -53.50 21.36
N VAL A 30 24.51 -52.30 20.97
CA VAL A 30 25.45 -51.55 21.78
C VAL A 30 24.66 -51.20 23.03
N GLU A 31 24.83 -52.06 24.06
CA GLU A 31 24.49 -51.68 25.42
C GLU A 31 25.25 -50.35 25.68
N THR A 32 24.54 -49.24 25.63
CA THR A 32 25.03 -48.04 26.22
C THR A 32 25.19 -48.32 27.69
N VAL A 33 26.42 -48.72 28.07
CA VAL A 33 26.82 -48.75 29.46
C VAL A 33 26.62 -47.34 29.99
N GLN A 34 25.48 -47.14 30.66
CA GLN A 34 25.27 -45.97 31.49
C GLN A 34 26.36 -46.07 32.57
N VAL A 35 27.44 -45.34 32.37
CA VAL A 35 28.42 -45.12 33.42
C VAL A 35 27.67 -44.42 34.55
N GLU A 36 27.28 -45.19 35.58
CA GLU A 36 26.66 -44.60 36.79
C GLU A 36 27.65 -43.57 37.31
N GLN A 37 27.31 -42.31 37.14
CA GLN A 37 28.11 -41.20 37.67
C GLN A 37 28.15 -41.33 39.19
N PRO A 38 29.33 -41.15 39.82
CA PRO A 38 29.46 -41.26 41.27
C PRO A 38 28.54 -40.22 41.92
N ARG A 39 27.63 -40.73 42.78
CA ARG A 39 26.71 -39.88 43.55
C ARG A 39 27.38 -39.44 44.82
N VAL A 40 27.42 -38.16 45.08
CA VAL A 40 28.05 -37.53 46.26
C VAL A 40 26.99 -37.03 47.23
N LEU A 41 27.14 -37.26 48.52
CA LEU A 41 26.24 -36.76 49.55
C LEU A 41 26.50 -35.27 49.77
N ILE A 42 25.48 -34.44 49.65
CA ILE A 42 25.56 -33.01 49.93
C ILE A 42 25.29 -32.75 51.40
N SER A 43 26.24 -32.16 52.10
CA SER A 43 26.13 -31.80 53.51
C SER A 43 25.50 -30.43 53.72
N GLU A 44 25.80 -29.47 52.86
CA GLU A 44 25.37 -28.09 52.99
C GLU A 44 25.31 -27.43 51.60
N VAL A 45 24.39 -26.46 51.44
CA VAL A 45 24.32 -25.59 50.26
C VAL A 45 24.40 -24.16 50.77
N THR A 46 25.37 -23.39 50.29
CA THR A 46 25.60 -21.98 50.65
C THR A 46 25.61 -21.14 49.38
N ILE A 47 24.92 -20.01 49.41
CA ILE A 47 24.94 -19.01 48.33
C ILE A 47 25.81 -17.85 48.75
N GLU A 48 26.80 -17.52 47.93
CA GLU A 48 27.76 -16.42 48.19
C GLU A 48 27.79 -15.44 47.02
N GLY A 49 28.23 -14.19 47.32
CA GLY A 49 28.35 -13.11 46.29
C GLY A 49 27.29 -12.04 46.38
N LEU A 50 26.33 -12.18 47.30
CA LEU A 50 25.24 -11.23 47.48
C LEU A 50 25.45 -10.23 48.62
N SER A 51 26.51 -10.37 49.40
CA SER A 51 26.76 -9.57 50.62
C SER A 51 26.78 -8.07 50.32
N GLY A 52 25.87 -7.33 50.99
CA GLY A 52 25.73 -5.90 50.82
C GLY A 52 24.85 -5.45 49.65
N HIS A 53 24.23 -6.37 48.94
CA HIS A 53 23.27 -6.05 47.89
C HIS A 53 21.91 -5.64 48.48
N PRO A 54 21.24 -4.56 48.02
CA PRO A 54 19.96 -4.09 48.58
C PRO A 54 18.85 -5.14 48.60
N GLU A 55 18.87 -6.10 47.67
CA GLU A 55 17.87 -7.18 47.51
C GLU A 55 18.47 -8.57 47.84
N GLU A 56 19.45 -8.63 48.75
CA GLU A 56 20.18 -9.86 49.11
C GLU A 56 19.25 -11.03 49.43
N ASP A 57 18.32 -10.86 50.36
CA ASP A 57 17.40 -11.93 50.78
C ASP A 57 16.55 -12.48 49.65
N ARG A 58 16.08 -11.60 48.78
CA ARG A 58 15.24 -11.97 47.62
C ARG A 58 16.03 -12.76 46.59
N LEU A 59 17.25 -12.32 46.26
CA LEU A 59 18.12 -12.96 45.31
C LEU A 59 18.62 -14.32 45.82
N GLN A 60 18.95 -14.40 47.13
CA GLN A 60 19.33 -15.64 47.76
C GLN A 60 18.19 -16.67 47.72
N LEU A 61 16.96 -16.23 48.04
CA LEU A 61 15.78 -17.09 47.95
C LEU A 61 15.52 -17.56 46.51
N SER A 62 15.61 -16.65 45.55
CA SER A 62 15.42 -16.98 44.13
C SER A 62 16.44 -18.00 43.62
N ALA A 63 17.69 -17.86 43.98
CA ALA A 63 18.73 -18.83 43.65
C ALA A 63 18.49 -20.20 44.31
N TYR A 64 18.14 -20.18 45.60
CA TYR A 64 17.87 -21.41 46.36
C TYR A 64 16.63 -22.15 45.83
N ASP A 65 15.55 -21.44 45.51
CA ASP A 65 14.31 -22.03 45.00
C ASP A 65 14.48 -22.64 43.62
N ALA A 66 15.33 -22.06 42.78
CA ALA A 66 15.61 -22.56 41.45
C ALA A 66 16.37 -23.92 41.47
N MET A 67 17.13 -24.20 42.53
CA MET A 67 17.90 -25.45 42.68
C MET A 67 16.97 -26.60 43.04
N GLN A 68 17.32 -27.80 42.60
CA GLN A 68 16.73 -29.08 43.04
C GLN A 68 17.54 -29.75 44.13
N VAL A 69 18.84 -29.54 44.10
CA VAL A 69 19.78 -30.08 45.12
C VAL A 69 19.49 -29.45 46.50
N ARG A 70 19.39 -30.36 47.50
CA ARG A 70 19.15 -29.98 48.89
C ARG A 70 20.14 -30.65 49.84
N PRO A 71 20.42 -30.08 50.98
CA PRO A 71 21.23 -30.76 52.03
C PRO A 71 20.65 -32.12 52.36
N GLY A 72 21.49 -33.17 52.42
CA GLY A 72 21.10 -34.55 52.62
C GLY A 72 20.80 -35.37 51.35
N SER A 73 20.74 -34.78 50.17
CA SER A 73 20.56 -35.47 48.91
C SER A 73 21.88 -36.07 48.39
N ARG A 74 21.77 -37.16 47.58
CA ARG A 74 22.88 -37.71 46.86
C ARG A 74 22.74 -37.32 45.39
N VAL A 75 23.69 -36.53 44.88
CA VAL A 75 23.60 -35.94 43.54
C VAL A 75 24.78 -36.32 42.68
N THR A 76 24.54 -36.30 41.40
CA THR A 76 25.52 -36.44 40.32
C THR A 76 26.05 -35.04 39.92
N ARG A 77 27.12 -35.05 39.12
CA ARG A 77 27.66 -33.83 38.53
C ARG A 77 26.64 -33.14 37.57
N ASP A 78 25.88 -33.94 36.83
CA ASP A 78 24.91 -33.46 35.87
C ASP A 78 23.73 -32.77 36.56
N GLU A 79 23.30 -33.27 37.75
CA GLU A 79 22.27 -32.66 38.57
C GLU A 79 22.74 -31.28 39.10
N LEU A 80 24.01 -31.13 39.48
CA LEU A 80 24.58 -29.81 39.85
C LEU A 80 24.67 -28.86 38.65
N GLN A 81 25.01 -29.38 37.46
CA GLN A 81 25.02 -28.57 36.24
C GLN A 81 23.62 -28.12 35.86
N ASN A 82 22.60 -28.95 36.04
CA ASN A 82 21.21 -28.59 35.84
C ASN A 82 20.76 -27.46 36.81
N ASP A 83 21.17 -27.54 38.07
CA ASP A 83 20.89 -26.49 39.04
C ASP A 83 21.59 -25.17 38.69
N LEU A 84 22.86 -25.24 38.22
CA LEU A 84 23.52 -24.04 37.69
C LEU A 84 22.74 -23.39 36.58
N ASN A 85 22.29 -24.17 35.59
CA ASN A 85 21.50 -23.69 34.48
C ASN A 85 20.13 -23.14 34.95
N ALA A 86 19.53 -23.80 35.96
CA ALA A 86 18.26 -23.35 36.55
C ALA A 86 18.41 -22.01 37.24
N ILE A 87 19.47 -21.80 38.05
CA ILE A 87 19.74 -20.49 38.69
C ILE A 87 19.99 -19.41 37.64
N GLN A 88 20.80 -19.73 36.61
CA GLN A 88 21.08 -18.78 35.53
C GLN A 88 19.81 -18.40 34.74
N SER A 89 18.91 -19.37 34.52
CA SER A 89 17.63 -19.14 33.84
C SER A 89 16.65 -18.25 34.60
N THR A 90 16.88 -18.01 35.90
CA THR A 90 16.07 -17.02 36.67
C THR A 90 16.24 -15.58 36.17
N GLY A 91 17.35 -15.31 35.47
CA GLY A 91 17.65 -14.02 34.86
C GLY A 91 18.18 -12.93 35.80
N TRP A 92 18.43 -13.25 37.06
CA TRP A 92 18.92 -12.27 38.08
C TRP A 92 20.45 -12.13 38.09
N PHE A 93 21.17 -13.10 37.56
CA PHE A 93 22.61 -13.24 37.73
C PHE A 93 23.36 -13.13 36.40
N SER A 94 24.45 -12.36 36.42
CA SER A 94 25.37 -12.22 35.27
C SER A 94 26.32 -13.41 35.18
N ASP A 95 26.73 -13.96 36.34
CA ASP A 95 27.54 -15.16 36.42
C ASP A 95 27.08 -16.04 37.58
N VAL A 96 27.14 -17.36 37.38
CA VAL A 96 26.80 -18.38 38.39
C VAL A 96 27.86 -19.47 38.32
N ARG A 97 28.46 -19.79 39.44
CA ARG A 97 29.46 -20.86 39.57
C ARG A 97 29.10 -21.74 40.75
N ILE A 98 29.20 -23.03 40.56
CA ILE A 98 29.04 -24.02 41.63
C ILE A 98 30.40 -24.60 41.95
N VAL A 99 30.86 -24.41 43.19
CA VAL A 99 32.14 -24.91 43.70
C VAL A 99 31.87 -25.97 44.77
N PRO A 100 32.10 -27.25 44.46
CA PRO A 100 31.99 -28.29 45.50
C PRO A 100 33.24 -28.32 46.35
N GLU A 101 33.08 -28.28 47.69
CA GLU A 101 34.14 -28.46 48.68
C GLU A 101 33.93 -29.73 49.48
N ASN A 102 35.01 -30.52 49.64
CA ASN A 102 34.97 -31.76 50.43
C ASN A 102 34.99 -31.43 51.95
N GLY A 103 33.93 -31.84 52.64
CA GLY A 103 33.81 -31.71 54.09
C GLY A 103 33.81 -33.06 54.79
N ALA A 104 33.90 -33.07 56.13
CA ALA A 104 33.93 -34.29 56.93
C ALA A 104 32.63 -35.13 56.89
N LEU A 105 31.47 -34.48 56.59
CA LEU A 105 30.12 -35.09 56.56
C LEU A 105 29.55 -35.22 55.16
N GLY A 106 30.31 -34.89 54.12
CA GLY A 106 29.87 -34.84 52.75
C GLY A 106 30.42 -33.63 52.01
N VAL A 107 29.92 -33.38 50.81
CA VAL A 107 30.33 -32.25 49.98
C VAL A 107 29.48 -31.00 50.36
N ARG A 108 30.15 -29.89 50.64
CA ARG A 108 29.54 -28.57 50.73
C ARG A 108 29.45 -28.02 49.27
N VAL A 109 28.30 -27.58 48.88
CA VAL A 109 28.08 -26.91 47.59
C VAL A 109 28.04 -25.41 47.84
N ILE A 110 29.01 -24.69 47.31
CA ILE A 110 29.06 -23.21 47.35
C ILE A 110 28.62 -22.73 45.98
N VAL A 111 27.48 -22.03 45.95
CA VAL A 111 26.94 -21.36 44.77
C VAL A 111 27.39 -19.91 44.81
N GLN A 112 28.37 -19.57 43.99
CA GLN A 112 28.86 -18.22 43.82
C GLN A 112 28.05 -17.55 42.74
N VAL A 113 27.35 -16.46 43.07
CA VAL A 113 26.49 -15.70 42.13
C VAL A 113 26.95 -14.25 42.07
N GLU A 114 26.86 -13.69 40.87
CA GLU A 114 27.07 -12.26 40.62
C GLU A 114 25.76 -11.67 40.10
N PRO A 115 25.06 -10.84 40.91
CA PRO A 115 23.80 -10.25 40.47
C PRO A 115 24.03 -9.17 39.42
N PHE A 116 23.04 -8.96 38.54
CA PHE A 116 23.03 -7.78 37.68
C PHE A 116 22.90 -6.50 38.54
N PRO A 117 23.45 -5.37 38.04
CA PRO A 117 23.29 -4.10 38.71
C PRO A 117 21.82 -3.62 38.68
N PRO A 118 21.43 -2.71 39.62
CA PRO A 118 20.13 -2.05 39.54
C PRO A 118 19.97 -1.26 38.23
N LEU A 119 18.82 -1.40 37.57
CA LEU A 119 18.55 -0.72 36.32
C LEU A 119 18.45 0.80 36.57
N THR A 120 19.30 1.57 35.89
CA THR A 120 19.33 3.04 36.00
C THR A 120 18.70 3.70 34.79
N SER A 121 19.05 3.22 33.59
CA SER A 121 18.49 3.71 32.31
C SER A 121 18.54 2.65 31.21
N VAL A 122 17.67 2.81 30.23
CA VAL A 122 17.65 1.98 29.03
C VAL A 122 17.86 2.87 27.82
N GLU A 123 18.81 2.52 26.98
CA GLU A 123 19.15 3.25 25.77
C GLU A 123 18.95 2.35 24.54
N LEU A 124 18.46 2.94 23.45
CA LEU A 124 18.39 2.28 22.15
C LEU A 124 19.56 2.71 21.29
N ASN A 125 20.20 1.76 20.64
CA ASN A 125 21.30 1.97 19.73
C ASN A 125 20.98 1.37 18.33
N PRO A 126 20.80 2.18 17.28
CA PRO A 126 20.76 3.67 17.28
C PRO A 126 19.51 4.22 17.97
N VAL A 127 19.56 5.50 18.33
CA VAL A 127 18.40 6.23 18.84
C VAL A 127 17.33 6.30 17.76
N SER A 128 16.09 6.04 18.13
CA SER A 128 14.94 6.12 17.22
C SER A 128 14.26 7.49 17.32
N GLU A 129 14.08 8.15 16.18
CA GLU A 129 13.30 9.38 16.11
C GLU A 129 11.78 9.09 16.17
N GLU A 130 11.40 7.86 15.81
CA GLU A 130 10.01 7.43 15.75
C GLU A 130 9.44 7.01 17.11
N LEU A 131 10.32 6.65 18.07
CA LEU A 131 9.90 6.25 19.40
C LEU A 131 9.91 7.46 20.36
N PRO A 132 8.77 7.89 20.88
CA PRO A 132 8.73 8.91 21.92
C PRO A 132 9.48 8.44 23.17
N THR A 133 10.30 9.30 23.76
CA THR A 133 11.05 8.98 25.01
C THR A 133 10.13 8.57 26.15
N THR A 134 8.92 9.14 26.19
CA THR A 134 7.89 8.80 27.18
C THR A 134 7.48 7.33 27.13
N VAL A 135 7.37 6.73 25.91
CA VAL A 135 7.00 5.32 25.76
C VAL A 135 8.11 4.41 26.28
N LEU A 136 9.38 4.78 26.02
CA LEU A 136 10.53 4.06 26.53
C LEU A 136 10.56 4.12 28.06
N GLU A 137 10.44 5.31 28.63
CA GLU A 137 10.43 5.54 30.07
C GLU A 137 9.26 4.81 30.77
N GLU A 138 8.06 4.91 30.25
CA GLU A 138 6.87 4.24 30.79
C GLU A 138 7.01 2.72 30.76
N THR A 139 7.60 2.17 29.69
CA THR A 139 7.78 0.71 29.54
C THR A 139 8.66 0.14 30.65
N PHE A 140 9.69 0.87 31.08
CA PHE A 140 10.65 0.42 32.09
C PHE A 140 10.43 1.06 33.46
N ALA A 141 9.42 1.92 33.65
CA ALA A 141 9.19 2.69 34.87
C ALA A 141 9.16 1.84 36.14
N SER A 142 8.62 0.63 36.09
CA SER A 142 8.53 -0.28 37.22
C SER A 142 9.84 -0.97 37.58
N ASP A 143 10.81 -0.95 36.68
CA ASP A 143 12.05 -1.73 36.79
C ASP A 143 13.24 -0.85 37.19
N TYR A 144 13.11 0.46 37.05
CA TYR A 144 14.14 1.40 37.50
C TYR A 144 14.39 1.33 38.99
N GLY A 145 15.66 1.32 39.36
CA GLY A 145 16.14 1.24 40.75
C GLY A 145 16.08 -0.15 41.38
N ARG A 146 15.63 -1.18 40.60
CA ARG A 146 15.61 -2.57 41.03
C ARG A 146 16.71 -3.36 40.30
N THR A 147 17.13 -4.48 40.89
CA THR A 147 18.06 -5.39 40.23
C THR A 147 17.50 -5.80 38.87
N LEU A 148 18.33 -5.67 37.84
CA LEU A 148 17.94 -6.06 36.47
C LEU A 148 17.66 -7.55 36.41
N ASN A 149 16.51 -7.91 35.83
CA ASN A 149 16.17 -9.28 35.45
C ASN A 149 16.07 -9.40 33.95
N LEU A 150 16.82 -10.34 33.36
CA LEU A 150 16.84 -10.54 31.92
C LEU A 150 15.50 -11.04 31.35
N ASN A 151 14.72 -11.79 32.13
CA ASN A 151 13.40 -12.26 31.68
C ASN A 151 12.39 -11.11 31.63
N ASP A 152 12.41 -10.24 32.64
CA ASP A 152 11.58 -9.03 32.65
C ASP A 152 12.00 -8.09 31.51
N LEU A 153 13.32 -7.90 31.31
CA LEU A 153 13.86 -7.14 30.19
C LEU A 153 13.35 -7.66 28.84
N GLN A 154 13.35 -8.98 28.63
CA GLN A 154 12.81 -9.59 27.38
C GLN A 154 11.32 -9.29 27.21
N GLN A 155 10.53 -9.31 28.28
CA GLN A 155 9.11 -8.95 28.20
C GLN A 155 8.93 -7.47 27.84
N ARG A 156 9.73 -6.56 28.44
CA ARG A 156 9.71 -5.13 28.11
C ARG A 156 10.11 -4.88 26.65
N MET A 157 11.17 -5.56 26.20
CA MET A 157 11.58 -5.51 24.78
C MET A 157 10.46 -5.95 23.86
N LYS A 158 9.74 -7.04 24.19
CA LYS A 158 8.58 -7.50 23.42
C LYS A 158 7.44 -6.46 23.44
N THR A 159 7.22 -5.79 24.54
CA THR A 159 6.22 -4.69 24.64
C THR A 159 6.58 -3.54 23.70
N LEU A 160 7.84 -3.10 23.71
CA LEU A 160 8.31 -2.07 22.76
C LEU A 160 8.20 -2.54 21.29
N GLN A 161 8.54 -3.79 21.01
CA GLN A 161 8.42 -4.33 19.66
C GLN A 161 6.95 -4.37 19.20
N ASN A 162 6.02 -4.70 20.09
CA ASN A 162 4.59 -4.65 19.82
C ASN A 162 4.11 -3.21 19.56
N TRP A 163 4.66 -2.25 20.30
CA TRP A 163 4.38 -0.83 20.07
C TRP A 163 4.81 -0.41 18.65
N PHE A 164 6.06 -0.72 18.26
CA PHE A 164 6.54 -0.45 16.90
C PHE A 164 5.63 -1.08 15.83
N ALA A 165 5.21 -2.33 16.05
CA ALA A 165 4.32 -3.03 15.12
C ALA A 165 2.94 -2.37 15.05
N ALA A 166 2.38 -1.90 16.17
CA ALA A 166 1.10 -1.20 16.22
C ALA A 166 1.13 0.16 15.50
N GLU A 167 2.25 0.89 15.63
CA GLU A 167 2.47 2.15 14.90
C GLU A 167 2.82 1.93 13.41
N GLY A 168 2.90 0.66 12.96
CA GLY A 168 3.14 0.30 11.58
C GLY A 168 4.60 -0.02 11.24
N TYR A 169 5.54 0.11 12.16
CA TYR A 169 6.97 -0.20 11.96
C TYR A 169 7.23 -1.70 12.08
N SER A 170 6.64 -2.49 11.19
CA SER A 170 6.63 -3.96 11.27
C SER A 170 7.99 -4.62 11.06
N LEU A 171 8.97 -3.90 10.54
CA LEU A 171 10.35 -4.38 10.37
C LEU A 171 11.26 -4.01 11.55
N ALA A 172 10.80 -3.17 12.47
CA ALA A 172 11.56 -2.80 13.65
C ALA A 172 11.81 -4.04 14.54
N ARG A 173 13.07 -4.26 14.92
CA ARG A 173 13.48 -5.35 15.80
C ARG A 173 14.37 -4.81 16.92
N ILE A 174 14.06 -5.22 18.12
CA ILE A 174 14.86 -4.91 19.31
C ILE A 174 15.54 -6.19 19.74
N THR A 175 16.87 -6.15 19.86
CA THR A 175 17.69 -7.27 20.31
C THR A 175 18.64 -6.82 21.41
N GLY A 176 19.06 -7.74 22.26
CA GLY A 176 20.00 -7.44 23.30
C GLY A 176 19.67 -8.10 24.64
N PRO A 177 20.24 -7.64 25.72
CA PRO A 177 21.08 -6.45 25.82
C PRO A 177 22.40 -6.58 25.07
N GLU A 178 22.79 -5.53 24.35
CA GLU A 178 24.09 -5.46 23.68
C GLU A 178 25.19 -5.22 24.72
N ARG A 179 24.86 -4.42 25.73
CA ARG A 179 25.73 -4.09 26.83
C ARG A 179 24.92 -3.77 28.08
N VAL A 180 25.38 -4.29 29.22
CA VAL A 180 24.93 -3.89 30.56
C VAL A 180 26.12 -3.26 31.27
N SER A 181 26.01 -1.96 31.58
CA SER A 181 27.06 -1.25 32.30
C SER A 181 27.01 -1.55 33.82
N PRO A 182 28.14 -1.52 34.51
CA PRO A 182 28.15 -1.62 35.99
C PRO A 182 27.30 -0.57 36.69
N ASP A 183 27.08 0.59 36.05
CA ASP A 183 26.21 1.66 36.52
C ASP A 183 24.71 1.41 36.27
N GLY A 184 24.34 0.24 35.74
CA GLY A 184 22.96 -0.12 35.49
C GLY A 184 22.36 0.44 34.20
N VAL A 185 23.18 0.91 33.28
CA VAL A 185 22.72 1.34 31.93
C VAL A 185 22.66 0.14 31.02
N VAL A 186 21.49 -0.10 30.42
CA VAL A 186 21.25 -1.19 29.47
C VAL A 186 21.15 -0.63 28.07
N SER A 187 22.04 -1.04 27.18
CA SER A 187 22.00 -0.70 25.75
C SER A 187 21.34 -1.82 24.96
N LEU A 188 20.23 -1.51 24.31
CA LEU A 188 19.50 -2.40 23.43
C LEU A 188 19.76 -2.02 21.98
N LYS A 189 19.97 -3.01 21.13
CA LYS A 189 20.16 -2.80 19.72
C LYS A 189 18.80 -2.71 19.00
N LEU A 190 18.59 -1.59 18.31
CA LEU A 190 17.42 -1.37 17.48
C LEU A 190 17.81 -1.52 15.98
N THR A 191 17.09 -2.36 15.26
CA THR A 191 17.12 -2.41 13.80
C THR A 191 15.77 -1.93 13.30
N GLN A 192 15.73 -0.74 12.69
CA GLN A 192 14.46 -0.11 12.31
C GLN A 192 13.86 -0.68 11.02
N GLY A 193 14.69 -1.26 10.14
CA GLY A 193 14.25 -1.71 8.82
C GLY A 193 13.95 -0.51 7.92
N ARG A 194 15.00 0.15 7.42
CA ARG A 194 14.86 1.31 6.54
C ARG A 194 14.63 0.89 5.10
N VAL A 195 13.93 1.74 4.36
CA VAL A 195 13.76 1.59 2.92
C VAL A 195 15.01 2.13 2.22
N ALA A 196 15.81 1.25 1.64
CA ALA A 196 17.02 1.64 0.92
C ALA A 196 16.70 2.26 -0.44
N ASP A 197 15.70 1.71 -1.14
CA ASP A 197 15.25 2.22 -2.45
C ASP A 197 13.79 1.81 -2.72
N VAL A 198 13.15 2.50 -3.70
CA VAL A 198 11.81 2.22 -4.18
C VAL A 198 11.88 1.90 -5.67
N GLU A 199 11.73 0.63 -6.01
CA GLU A 199 11.75 0.13 -7.38
C GLU A 199 10.33 -0.05 -7.92
N VAL A 200 10.10 0.34 -9.17
CA VAL A 200 8.86 0.10 -9.90
C VAL A 200 9.11 -0.99 -10.94
N LYS A 201 8.29 -2.02 -10.94
CA LYS A 201 8.26 -3.08 -11.95
C LYS A 201 6.88 -3.19 -12.54
N PHE A 202 6.79 -3.29 -13.86
CA PHE A 202 5.51 -3.57 -14.51
C PHE A 202 5.31 -5.08 -14.64
N LEU A 203 4.08 -5.51 -14.41
CA LEU A 203 3.72 -6.93 -14.39
C LEU A 203 2.62 -7.19 -15.42
N THR A 204 2.58 -8.43 -15.92
CA THR A 204 1.42 -8.98 -16.65
C THR A 204 0.23 -9.11 -15.70
N LYS A 205 -0.94 -9.43 -16.25
CA LYS A 205 -2.14 -9.77 -15.45
C LYS A 205 -1.92 -11.03 -14.60
N ASP A 206 -1.05 -11.91 -15.04
CA ASP A 206 -0.71 -13.16 -14.35
C ASP A 206 0.34 -12.92 -13.25
N GLY A 207 1.01 -11.78 -13.28
CA GLY A 207 1.95 -11.33 -12.24
C GLY A 207 3.41 -11.53 -12.59
N ASP A 208 3.72 -11.84 -13.84
CA ASP A 208 5.08 -12.00 -14.34
C ASP A 208 5.69 -10.65 -14.69
N ASP A 209 6.99 -10.47 -14.47
CA ASP A 209 7.73 -9.24 -14.82
C ASP A 209 8.42 -9.32 -16.20
N VAL A 210 8.21 -10.42 -16.91
CA VAL A 210 8.71 -10.64 -18.27
C VAL A 210 7.58 -11.06 -19.22
N ASP A 211 7.74 -10.80 -20.51
CA ASP A 211 6.86 -11.26 -21.57
C ASP A 211 7.15 -12.72 -21.97
N GLU A 212 6.40 -13.27 -22.92
CA GLU A 212 6.57 -14.62 -23.46
C GLU A 212 7.95 -14.86 -24.11
N ASN A 213 8.74 -13.80 -24.32
CA ASN A 213 10.09 -13.84 -24.91
C ASN A 213 11.19 -13.49 -23.91
N ASP A 214 10.91 -13.57 -22.61
CA ASP A 214 11.82 -13.21 -21.51
C ASP A 214 12.29 -11.73 -21.51
N ASN A 215 11.56 -10.82 -22.17
CA ASN A 215 11.86 -9.40 -22.11
C ASN A 215 11.13 -8.73 -20.93
N PRO A 216 11.77 -7.78 -20.24
CA PRO A 216 11.12 -7.03 -19.19
C PRO A 216 9.88 -6.28 -19.71
N ILE A 217 8.79 -6.32 -18.95
CA ILE A 217 7.57 -5.60 -19.30
C ILE A 217 7.80 -4.11 -19.11
N ASN A 218 7.56 -3.35 -20.16
CA ASN A 218 7.60 -1.91 -20.13
C ASN A 218 6.18 -1.34 -20.00
N GLY A 219 5.91 -0.60 -18.90
CA GLY A 219 4.65 0.07 -18.71
C GLY A 219 4.47 1.29 -19.61
N LYS A 220 3.20 1.64 -19.85
CA LYS A 220 2.82 2.91 -20.49
C LYS A 220 3.05 4.08 -19.53
N THR A 221 2.74 3.87 -18.25
CA THR A 221 2.86 4.88 -17.19
C THR A 221 4.32 5.15 -16.83
N ARG A 222 4.66 6.41 -16.68
CA ARG A 222 6.02 6.80 -16.28
C ARG A 222 6.24 6.58 -14.80
N ASP A 223 7.42 6.10 -14.41
CA ASP A 223 7.76 5.75 -13.01
C ASP A 223 7.50 6.90 -12.04
N TRP A 224 7.80 8.13 -12.44
CA TRP A 224 7.57 9.30 -11.60
C TRP A 224 6.07 9.56 -11.28
N VAL A 225 5.14 9.07 -12.12
CA VAL A 225 3.70 9.13 -11.86
C VAL A 225 3.32 8.19 -10.71
N ILE A 226 4.00 7.05 -10.63
CA ILE A 226 3.81 6.06 -9.59
C ILE A 226 4.50 6.54 -8.30
N THR A 227 5.80 6.87 -8.39
CA THR A 227 6.62 7.22 -7.23
C THR A 227 6.18 8.51 -6.55
N ARG A 228 5.56 9.47 -7.28
CA ARG A 228 4.99 10.67 -6.66
C ARG A 228 3.80 10.41 -5.74
N GLU A 229 3.10 9.28 -5.91
CA GLU A 229 1.98 8.87 -5.05
C GLU A 229 2.45 8.11 -3.80
N ILE A 230 3.76 7.77 -3.74
CA ILE A 230 4.38 7.09 -2.60
C ILE A 230 4.96 8.12 -1.66
N SER A 231 4.53 8.07 -0.40
CA SER A 231 5.02 8.96 0.66
C SER A 231 6.34 8.49 1.26
N ILE A 232 6.59 7.18 1.24
CA ILE A 232 7.80 6.55 1.74
C ILE A 232 8.96 6.84 0.79
N LYS A 233 10.06 7.38 1.34
CA LYS A 233 11.26 7.73 0.58
C LYS A 233 12.44 6.86 0.98
N PRO A 234 13.45 6.72 0.11
CA PRO A 234 14.72 6.12 0.50
C PRO A 234 15.31 6.81 1.73
N GLY A 235 15.71 6.00 2.73
CA GLY A 235 16.19 6.45 4.04
C GLY A 235 15.15 6.44 5.16
N ASP A 236 13.86 6.44 4.85
CA ASP A 236 12.80 6.41 5.85
C ASP A 236 12.70 5.02 6.50
N ALA A 237 12.27 4.96 7.77
CA ALA A 237 11.89 3.72 8.41
C ALA A 237 10.63 3.15 7.72
N PHE A 238 10.65 1.86 7.40
CA PHE A 238 9.51 1.21 6.76
C PHE A 238 8.27 1.27 7.66
N ASN A 239 7.20 1.88 7.15
CA ASN A 239 5.92 1.95 7.85
C ASN A 239 4.79 1.37 7.00
N ARG A 240 4.24 0.25 7.47
CA ARG A 240 3.16 -0.47 6.80
C ARG A 240 1.89 0.38 6.63
N ASN A 241 1.52 1.16 7.64
CA ASN A 241 0.31 1.98 7.61
C ASN A 241 0.42 3.11 6.56
N MET A 242 1.63 3.66 6.38
CA MET A 242 1.91 4.62 5.31
C MET A 242 1.82 3.95 3.95
N LEU A 243 2.44 2.78 3.78
CA LEU A 243 2.41 2.02 2.54
C LEU A 243 0.98 1.64 2.13
N GLU A 244 0.13 1.21 3.06
CA GLU A 244 -1.27 0.89 2.77
C GLU A 244 -2.05 2.13 2.28
N ARG A 245 -1.77 3.32 2.82
CA ARG A 245 -2.34 4.58 2.32
C ARG A 245 -1.83 4.93 0.93
N ASP A 246 -0.54 4.71 0.67
CA ASP A 246 0.09 4.94 -0.63
C ASP A 246 -0.53 4.04 -1.71
N ILE A 247 -0.69 2.76 -1.41
CA ILE A 247 -1.35 1.80 -2.31
C ILE A 247 -2.80 2.22 -2.60
N LYS A 248 -3.55 2.66 -1.58
CA LYS A 248 -4.91 3.18 -1.79
C LYS A 248 -4.91 4.41 -2.70
N ARG A 249 -3.91 5.29 -2.61
CA ARG A 249 -3.76 6.43 -3.53
C ARG A 249 -3.49 5.98 -4.95
N LEU A 250 -2.60 5.00 -5.14
CA LEU A 250 -2.33 4.42 -6.46
C LEU A 250 -3.60 3.85 -7.09
N TYR A 251 -4.39 3.04 -6.37
CA TYR A 251 -5.68 2.57 -6.86
C TYR A 251 -6.66 3.72 -7.16
N GLY A 252 -6.62 4.79 -6.35
CA GLY A 252 -7.43 5.99 -6.56
C GLY A 252 -7.15 6.73 -7.87
N THR A 253 -5.99 6.52 -8.48
CA THR A 253 -5.66 7.07 -9.81
C THR A 253 -6.42 6.40 -10.94
N GLN A 254 -6.94 5.19 -10.72
CA GLN A 254 -7.62 4.36 -11.72
C GLN A 254 -6.74 4.02 -12.95
N LEU A 255 -5.43 4.02 -12.78
CA LEU A 255 -4.46 3.65 -13.81
C LEU A 255 -4.03 2.19 -13.71
N PHE A 256 -4.23 1.57 -12.56
CA PHE A 256 -3.71 0.26 -12.21
C PHE A 256 -4.85 -0.68 -11.82
N SER A 257 -4.78 -1.91 -12.31
CA SER A 257 -5.73 -2.98 -11.97
C SER A 257 -5.26 -3.75 -10.73
N ASP A 258 -3.93 -3.84 -10.54
CA ASP A 258 -3.33 -4.44 -9.35
C ASP A 258 -2.00 -3.77 -8.99
N VAL A 259 -1.69 -3.75 -7.67
CA VAL A 259 -0.43 -3.25 -7.11
C VAL A 259 0.09 -4.26 -6.10
N LYS A 260 1.11 -5.00 -6.49
CA LYS A 260 1.80 -5.98 -5.64
C LYS A 260 2.98 -5.33 -4.95
N VAL A 261 3.16 -5.60 -3.67
CA VAL A 261 4.30 -5.09 -2.91
C VAL A 261 5.18 -6.23 -2.47
N THR A 262 6.46 -6.12 -2.76
CA THR A 262 7.48 -7.07 -2.32
C THR A 262 8.60 -6.31 -1.62
N LEU A 263 9.02 -6.82 -0.47
CA LEU A 263 10.17 -6.29 0.26
C LEU A 263 11.37 -7.18 -0.03
N ARG A 264 12.39 -6.64 -0.69
CA ARG A 264 13.62 -7.35 -1.01
C ARG A 264 14.71 -6.92 -0.02
N PRO A 265 15.31 -7.84 0.76
CA PRO A 265 16.37 -7.50 1.70
C PRO A 265 17.61 -6.99 0.96
N VAL A 266 18.31 -6.04 1.58
CA VAL A 266 19.61 -5.54 1.10
C VAL A 266 20.73 -6.40 1.68
N PRO A 267 21.53 -7.09 0.86
CA PRO A 267 22.54 -8.04 1.36
C PRO A 267 23.60 -7.40 2.26
N GLU A 268 23.98 -6.16 1.98
CA GLU A 268 25.06 -5.45 2.68
C GLU A 268 24.58 -4.68 3.93
N GLN A 269 23.26 -4.54 4.13
CA GLN A 269 22.67 -3.80 5.23
C GLN A 269 21.56 -4.65 5.89
N PRO A 270 21.93 -5.47 6.88
CA PRO A 270 20.97 -6.34 7.54
C PRO A 270 19.84 -5.54 8.19
N GLY A 271 18.62 -5.82 7.79
CA GLY A 271 17.42 -5.17 8.26
C GLY A 271 16.83 -4.16 7.29
N ASP A 272 17.61 -3.61 6.35
CA ASP A 272 17.13 -2.69 5.34
C ASP A 272 16.52 -3.42 4.15
N VAL A 273 15.55 -2.77 3.51
CA VAL A 273 14.76 -3.38 2.44
C VAL A 273 14.64 -2.45 1.24
N ILE A 274 14.58 -3.04 0.05
CA ILE A 274 14.13 -2.35 -1.16
C ILE A 274 12.63 -2.61 -1.32
N LEU A 275 11.87 -1.53 -1.43
CA LEU A 275 10.44 -1.58 -1.69
C LEU A 275 10.21 -1.77 -3.19
N VAL A 276 9.78 -2.96 -3.61
CA VAL A 276 9.47 -3.25 -5.01
C VAL A 276 7.96 -3.17 -5.22
N LEU A 277 7.54 -2.25 -6.07
CA LEU A 277 6.16 -2.04 -6.47
C LEU A 277 5.90 -2.75 -7.81
N GLY A 278 5.22 -3.89 -7.77
CA GLY A 278 4.78 -4.62 -8.96
C GLY A 278 3.45 -4.07 -9.45
N ILE A 279 3.44 -3.41 -10.60
CA ILE A 279 2.32 -2.65 -11.14
C ILE A 279 1.69 -3.39 -12.30
N VAL A 280 0.40 -3.69 -12.21
CA VAL A 280 -0.41 -4.18 -13.33
C VAL A 280 -1.25 -3.04 -13.87
N GLU A 281 -0.96 -2.57 -15.08
CA GLU A 281 -1.69 -1.47 -15.70
C GLU A 281 -3.08 -1.92 -16.18
N GLN A 282 -4.02 -1.00 -16.14
CA GLN A 282 -5.32 -1.21 -16.78
C GLN A 282 -5.46 -0.39 -18.08
N SER A 283 -6.44 -0.74 -18.91
CA SER A 283 -6.77 0.05 -20.08
C SER A 283 -7.32 1.41 -19.68
N THR A 284 -6.71 2.47 -20.15
CA THR A 284 -7.07 3.87 -19.84
C THR A 284 -7.87 4.54 -20.94
N GLY A 285 -7.85 3.96 -22.15
CA GLY A 285 -8.59 4.45 -23.29
C GLY A 285 -10.01 3.87 -23.34
N GLN A 286 -11.01 4.73 -23.52
CA GLN A 286 -12.41 4.34 -23.67
C GLN A 286 -13.04 5.08 -24.84
N VAL A 287 -13.83 4.34 -25.63
CA VAL A 287 -14.67 4.88 -26.68
C VAL A 287 -16.10 4.44 -26.41
N SER A 288 -17.02 5.38 -26.42
CA SER A 288 -18.45 5.09 -26.28
C SER A 288 -19.26 5.89 -27.28
N GLY A 289 -20.40 5.35 -27.70
CA GLY A 289 -21.33 6.01 -28.60
C GLY A 289 -22.77 5.65 -28.26
N GLY A 290 -23.69 6.53 -28.60
CA GLY A 290 -25.09 6.32 -28.33
C GLY A 290 -26.00 7.17 -29.21
N LEU A 291 -27.25 6.76 -29.28
CA LEU A 291 -28.34 7.50 -29.93
C LEU A 291 -29.38 7.81 -28.85
N GLY A 292 -29.96 9.00 -28.92
CA GLY A 292 -30.95 9.44 -27.96
C GLY A 292 -31.98 10.38 -28.57
N TYR A 293 -32.99 10.67 -27.78
CA TYR A 293 -33.99 11.68 -28.09
C TYR A 293 -34.17 12.59 -26.87
N SER A 294 -34.17 13.90 -27.12
CA SER A 294 -34.58 14.90 -26.14
C SER A 294 -35.38 15.99 -26.78
N GLN A 295 -36.27 16.63 -26.02
CA GLN A 295 -37.10 17.70 -26.55
C GLN A 295 -36.26 18.88 -27.05
N SER A 296 -35.10 19.13 -26.45
CA SER A 296 -34.24 20.28 -26.79
C SER A 296 -33.29 19.99 -27.96
N GLN A 297 -32.97 18.73 -28.23
CA GLN A 297 -32.00 18.32 -29.28
C GLN A 297 -32.65 17.53 -30.43
N GLY A 298 -33.91 17.08 -30.25
CA GLY A 298 -34.53 16.10 -31.12
C GLY A 298 -33.86 14.73 -31.03
N VAL A 299 -33.79 14.01 -32.13
CA VAL A 299 -32.97 12.80 -32.26
C VAL A 299 -31.52 13.24 -32.34
N PHE A 300 -30.67 12.65 -31.50
CA PHE A 300 -29.25 12.97 -31.51
C PHE A 300 -28.38 11.71 -31.40
N GLY A 301 -27.16 11.82 -31.87
CA GLY A 301 -26.09 10.87 -31.69
C GLY A 301 -24.98 11.51 -30.86
N GLN A 302 -24.30 10.69 -30.06
CA GLN A 302 -23.11 11.13 -29.33
C GLN A 302 -21.97 10.13 -29.46
N VAL A 303 -20.75 10.65 -29.45
CA VAL A 303 -19.51 9.89 -29.39
C VAL A 303 -18.65 10.51 -28.30
N GLN A 304 -18.13 9.67 -27.43
CA GLN A 304 -17.20 10.06 -26.37
C GLN A 304 -15.92 9.26 -26.52
N LEU A 305 -14.79 9.97 -26.51
CA LEU A 305 -13.44 9.43 -26.46
C LEU A 305 -12.79 9.91 -25.18
N GLN A 306 -12.17 9.02 -24.46
CA GLN A 306 -11.46 9.37 -23.22
C GLN A 306 -10.18 8.55 -23.09
N ASP A 307 -9.09 9.17 -22.66
CA ASP A 307 -7.89 8.49 -22.17
C ASP A 307 -7.47 9.16 -20.87
N THR A 308 -7.34 8.37 -19.80
CA THR A 308 -6.97 8.86 -18.46
C THR A 308 -5.47 8.83 -18.23
N ASN A 309 -4.68 8.29 -19.16
CA ASN A 309 -3.23 8.20 -19.04
C ASN A 309 -2.51 8.58 -20.34
N LEU A 310 -2.84 9.72 -20.87
CA LEU A 310 -2.23 10.22 -22.10
C LEU A 310 -0.71 10.36 -21.94
N PHE A 311 0.05 9.72 -22.83
CA PHE A 311 1.52 9.66 -22.82
C PHE A 311 2.13 9.07 -21.54
N GLY A 312 1.36 8.32 -20.75
CA GLY A 312 1.81 7.73 -19.48
C GLY A 312 2.02 8.74 -18.36
N ARG A 313 1.40 9.93 -18.45
CA ARG A 313 1.58 11.04 -17.49
C ARG A 313 0.41 11.21 -16.52
N ALA A 314 -0.53 10.27 -16.49
CA ALA A 314 -1.80 10.39 -15.79
C ALA A 314 -2.63 11.61 -16.25
N TRP A 315 -2.39 12.12 -17.46
CA TRP A 315 -3.19 13.17 -18.05
C TRP A 315 -4.49 12.58 -18.57
N ASN A 316 -5.59 13.20 -18.19
CA ASN A 316 -6.92 12.82 -18.67
C ASN A 316 -7.33 13.76 -19.80
N ILE A 317 -7.57 13.17 -20.98
CA ILE A 317 -8.16 13.88 -22.13
C ILE A 317 -9.51 13.26 -22.45
N GLY A 318 -10.50 14.10 -22.66
CA GLY A 318 -11.84 13.68 -23.04
C GLY A 318 -12.36 14.52 -24.20
N LEU A 319 -12.87 13.87 -25.23
CA LEU A 319 -13.61 14.49 -26.33
C LEU A 319 -15.04 13.95 -26.34
N ASN A 320 -16.00 14.85 -26.17
CA ASN A 320 -17.42 14.52 -26.31
C ASN A 320 -17.98 15.30 -27.51
N VAL A 321 -18.58 14.60 -28.45
CA VAL A 321 -19.26 15.16 -29.61
C VAL A 321 -20.69 14.66 -29.61
N THR A 322 -21.63 15.57 -29.50
CA THR A 322 -23.06 15.30 -29.66
C THR A 322 -23.58 16.07 -30.87
N TYR A 323 -24.30 15.40 -31.75
CA TYR A 323 -24.93 16.05 -32.90
C TYR A 323 -26.37 15.55 -33.05
N GLY A 324 -27.27 16.49 -33.13
CA GLY A 324 -28.70 16.22 -33.15
C GLY A 324 -29.46 17.13 -34.14
N GLN A 325 -30.75 16.92 -34.19
CA GLN A 325 -31.67 17.61 -35.12
C GLN A 325 -31.64 19.12 -34.99
N TYR A 326 -31.47 19.65 -33.75
CA TYR A 326 -31.49 21.08 -33.45
C TYR A 326 -30.12 21.63 -33.02
N GLY A 327 -29.09 20.91 -33.19
CA GLY A 327 -27.76 21.41 -32.91
C GLY A 327 -26.73 20.35 -32.54
N GLY A 328 -25.53 20.82 -32.28
CA GLY A 328 -24.43 20.02 -31.87
C GLY A 328 -23.61 20.67 -30.76
N LEU A 329 -22.95 19.84 -30.00
CA LEU A 329 -22.02 20.20 -28.94
C LEU A 329 -20.75 19.39 -29.12
N SER A 330 -19.61 20.06 -29.13
CA SER A 330 -18.30 19.43 -29.03
C SER A 330 -17.60 20.00 -27.81
N ASN A 331 -17.08 19.16 -26.94
CA ASN A 331 -16.34 19.53 -25.76
C ASN A 331 -15.06 18.71 -25.66
N LEU A 332 -13.92 19.41 -25.63
CA LEU A 332 -12.61 18.85 -25.40
C LEU A 332 -12.17 19.24 -23.99
N THR A 333 -11.89 18.27 -23.15
CA THR A 333 -11.38 18.48 -21.79
C THR A 333 -10.00 17.91 -21.67
N PHE A 334 -9.13 18.60 -20.94
CA PHE A 334 -7.82 18.16 -20.52
C PHE A 334 -7.68 18.38 -19.01
N THR A 335 -7.18 17.37 -18.30
CA THR A 335 -6.93 17.48 -16.87
C THR A 335 -5.58 16.85 -16.54
N ASP A 336 -4.72 17.62 -15.87
CA ASP A 336 -3.53 17.13 -15.19
C ASP A 336 -3.84 17.12 -13.69
N PRO A 337 -3.99 15.96 -13.04
CA PRO A 337 -4.37 15.88 -11.64
C PRO A 337 -3.28 16.35 -10.68
N TRP A 338 -2.02 16.33 -11.13
CA TRP A 338 -0.86 16.76 -10.36
C TRP A 338 0.26 17.19 -11.30
N ILE A 339 0.45 18.50 -11.42
CA ILE A 339 1.46 19.09 -12.29
C ILE A 339 2.85 18.59 -11.89
N TYR A 340 3.61 18.13 -12.89
CA TYR A 340 4.96 17.62 -12.67
C TYR A 340 5.87 18.64 -11.99
N GLY A 341 6.55 18.21 -10.91
CA GLY A 341 7.45 19.06 -10.12
C GLY A 341 6.77 19.94 -9.07
N ASP A 342 5.44 19.92 -8.98
CA ASP A 342 4.74 20.64 -7.92
C ASP A 342 4.70 19.81 -6.62
N SER A 343 5.15 20.42 -5.52
CA SER A 343 5.20 19.77 -4.19
C SER A 343 3.86 19.78 -3.44
N HIS A 344 2.84 20.46 -3.97
CA HIS A 344 1.59 20.72 -3.27
C HIS A 344 0.37 20.04 -3.91
N ARG A 345 0.59 19.14 -4.87
CA ARG A 345 -0.46 18.42 -5.60
C ARG A 345 -1.44 19.36 -6.30
N THR A 346 -0.92 20.43 -6.92
CA THR A 346 -1.72 21.33 -7.74
C THR A 346 -2.12 20.62 -9.03
N GLY A 347 -3.42 20.63 -9.33
CA GLY A 347 -3.97 20.12 -10.58
C GLY A 347 -4.32 21.25 -11.53
N PHE A 348 -4.35 20.96 -12.82
CA PHE A 348 -4.82 21.83 -13.89
C PHE A 348 -5.97 21.17 -14.63
N ARG A 349 -7.00 21.94 -14.95
CA ARG A 349 -8.10 21.52 -15.82
C ARG A 349 -8.37 22.59 -16.84
N GLY A 350 -8.44 22.20 -18.11
CA GLY A 350 -8.84 23.05 -19.21
C GLY A 350 -9.97 22.41 -20.00
N SER A 351 -10.89 23.21 -20.55
CA SER A 351 -11.86 22.72 -21.50
C SER A 351 -12.09 23.73 -22.62
N LEU A 352 -12.32 23.22 -23.81
CA LEU A 352 -12.72 23.98 -25.00
C LEU A 352 -14.06 23.44 -25.46
N PHE A 353 -15.00 24.31 -25.75
CA PHE A 353 -16.30 23.89 -26.22
C PHE A 353 -16.75 24.69 -27.43
N LEU A 354 -17.45 24.00 -28.31
CA LEU A 354 -18.18 24.54 -29.45
C LEU A 354 -19.61 24.00 -29.37
N SER A 355 -20.56 24.91 -29.26
CA SER A 355 -21.98 24.56 -29.25
C SER A 355 -22.70 25.39 -30.29
N GLN A 356 -23.56 24.71 -31.03
CA GLN A 356 -24.51 25.38 -31.93
C GLN A 356 -25.89 24.74 -31.69
N GLN A 357 -26.82 25.52 -31.22
CA GLN A 357 -28.14 25.02 -30.82
C GLN A 357 -29.23 25.99 -31.26
N VAL A 358 -30.30 25.42 -31.76
CA VAL A 358 -31.55 26.18 -32.01
C VAL A 358 -32.27 26.29 -30.67
N PRO A 359 -32.51 27.53 -30.16
CA PRO A 359 -33.27 27.68 -28.92
C PRO A 359 -34.69 27.13 -29.06
N GLN A 360 -35.19 26.52 -27.98
CA GLN A 360 -36.49 25.84 -27.98
C GLN A 360 -37.66 26.75 -28.42
N VAL A 361 -37.56 28.05 -28.15
CA VAL A 361 -38.56 29.05 -28.58
C VAL A 361 -38.75 29.07 -30.10
N PHE A 362 -37.70 28.71 -30.86
CA PHE A 362 -37.73 28.71 -32.32
C PHE A 362 -37.96 27.31 -32.89
N GLN A 363 -38.12 26.30 -32.05
CA GLN A 363 -38.48 24.94 -32.46
C GLN A 363 -40.01 24.84 -32.66
N SER A 364 -40.46 24.15 -33.66
CA SER A 364 -41.88 23.90 -33.83
C SER A 364 -42.44 22.91 -32.84
N GLU A 365 -43.60 23.17 -32.29
CA GLU A 365 -44.31 22.25 -31.39
C GLU A 365 -44.68 20.93 -32.10
N ASP A 366 -45.02 21.02 -33.41
CA ASP A 366 -45.58 19.87 -34.14
C ASP A 366 -44.52 18.87 -34.70
N ASN A 367 -43.33 19.30 -35.06
CA ASN A 367 -42.34 18.41 -35.68
C ASN A 367 -40.89 18.81 -35.42
N GLY A 368 -40.61 19.68 -34.50
CA GLY A 368 -39.25 20.06 -34.15
C GLY A 368 -38.47 20.76 -35.29
N ASN A 369 -39.13 21.40 -36.20
CA ASN A 369 -38.50 22.15 -37.26
C ASN A 369 -38.26 23.61 -36.89
N ILE A 370 -37.24 24.20 -37.50
CA ILE A 370 -36.92 25.62 -37.29
C ILE A 370 -37.96 26.48 -38.02
N ARG A 371 -38.51 27.45 -37.32
CA ARG A 371 -39.33 28.44 -37.92
C ARG A 371 -38.46 29.57 -38.48
N THR A 372 -38.80 30.07 -39.65
CA THR A 372 -38.12 31.19 -40.25
C THR A 372 -39.06 32.40 -40.28
N LEU A 373 -38.48 33.58 -40.09
CA LEU A 373 -39.17 34.83 -40.14
C LEU A 373 -38.70 35.64 -41.38
N LYS A 374 -39.58 36.34 -42.00
CA LYS A 374 -39.28 37.33 -43.03
C LYS A 374 -39.83 38.65 -42.59
N GLU A 375 -39.05 39.68 -42.70
CA GLU A 375 -39.49 41.04 -42.37
C GLU A 375 -39.92 41.79 -43.61
N TYR A 376 -40.88 42.66 -43.46
CA TYR A 376 -41.29 43.59 -44.46
C TYR A 376 -41.54 44.98 -43.88
N GLU A 377 -41.43 45.99 -44.71
CA GLU A 377 -41.70 47.34 -44.31
C GLU A 377 -43.18 47.74 -44.75
N ASP A 378 -43.89 48.26 -43.76
CA ASP A 378 -45.27 48.77 -43.95
C ASP A 378 -45.39 50.17 -43.36
N ASN A 379 -45.54 51.14 -44.20
CA ASN A 379 -45.69 52.58 -43.81
C ASN A 379 -44.51 53.04 -42.89
N GLY A 380 -43.30 52.67 -43.20
CA GLY A 380 -42.11 53.05 -42.41
C GLY A 380 -41.88 52.21 -41.13
N SER A 381 -42.69 51.20 -40.89
CA SER A 381 -42.52 50.28 -39.74
C SER A 381 -42.18 48.91 -40.26
N ARG A 382 -41.08 48.32 -39.68
CA ARG A 382 -40.75 46.95 -39.97
C ARG A 382 -41.68 46.01 -39.24
N LYS A 383 -42.22 45.02 -39.96
CA LYS A 383 -43.09 43.99 -39.42
C LYS A 383 -42.50 42.61 -39.79
N ALA A 384 -42.61 41.65 -38.87
CA ALA A 384 -42.16 40.27 -39.10
C ALA A 384 -43.35 39.41 -39.58
N TYR A 385 -43.07 38.55 -40.55
CA TYR A 385 -44.02 37.56 -41.04
C TYR A 385 -43.40 36.15 -40.90
N GLU A 386 -44.10 35.26 -40.29
CA GLU A 386 -43.68 33.90 -40.16
C GLU A 386 -43.96 33.12 -41.44
N THR A 387 -42.96 32.54 -42.07
CA THR A 387 -43.08 31.85 -43.37
C THR A 387 -43.86 30.55 -43.32
N GLY A 388 -44.15 30.04 -42.15
CA GLY A 388 -44.83 28.75 -41.95
C GLY A 388 -44.02 27.53 -42.41
N ARG A 389 -42.83 27.74 -42.97
CA ARG A 389 -41.93 26.64 -43.35
C ARG A 389 -41.12 26.23 -42.17
N LYS A 390 -40.93 24.92 -42.07
CA LYS A 390 -40.15 24.26 -41.02
C LYS A 390 -38.93 23.62 -41.62
N TYR A 391 -37.76 23.88 -41.04
CA TYR A 391 -36.47 23.30 -41.49
C TYR A 391 -35.79 22.59 -40.34
N GLY A 392 -35.19 21.43 -40.64
CA GLY A 392 -34.30 20.76 -39.70
C GLY A 392 -33.01 21.55 -39.49
N PHE A 393 -32.24 21.19 -38.45
CA PHE A 393 -30.97 21.89 -38.12
C PHE A 393 -29.98 21.88 -39.30
N SER A 394 -29.91 20.81 -40.04
CA SER A 394 -29.05 20.70 -41.21
C SER A 394 -29.45 21.62 -42.38
N ASP A 395 -30.69 22.11 -42.36
CA ASP A 395 -31.25 22.88 -43.46
C ASP A 395 -31.26 24.38 -43.17
N TYR A 396 -30.97 24.84 -41.94
CA TYR A 396 -31.07 26.23 -41.55
C TYR A 396 -30.21 27.18 -42.42
N ASN A 397 -29.10 26.71 -42.94
CA ASN A 397 -28.23 27.45 -43.85
C ASN A 397 -28.77 27.45 -45.32
N LYS A 398 -29.79 26.63 -45.59
CA LYS A 398 -30.41 26.47 -46.94
C LYS A 398 -31.79 27.10 -47.03
N VAL A 399 -32.14 27.90 -46.03
CA VAL A 399 -33.45 28.59 -46.02
C VAL A 399 -33.55 29.43 -47.30
N PRO A 400 -34.49 29.16 -48.15
CA PRO A 400 -34.64 29.96 -49.37
C PRO A 400 -34.92 31.41 -49.06
N GLY A 401 -34.16 32.31 -49.67
CA GLY A 401 -34.33 33.75 -49.47
C GLY A 401 -35.67 34.29 -49.91
N SER A 402 -36.42 33.54 -50.68
CA SER A 402 -37.77 33.92 -51.10
C SER A 402 -38.81 32.95 -50.59
N VAL A 403 -39.74 33.38 -49.83
CA VAL A 403 -40.95 32.62 -49.54
C VAL A 403 -42.07 33.28 -50.32
N ASN A 404 -42.26 32.79 -51.50
CA ASN A 404 -43.20 33.34 -52.46
C ASN A 404 -44.61 33.56 -51.88
N LYS A 405 -44.99 32.69 -50.92
CA LYS A 405 -46.31 32.79 -50.29
C LYS A 405 -46.52 34.07 -49.52
N ALA A 406 -45.52 34.61 -48.85
CA ALA A 406 -45.65 35.87 -48.12
C ALA A 406 -45.68 37.08 -49.07
N GLU A 407 -44.94 36.99 -50.16
CA GLU A 407 -44.95 38.00 -51.23
C GLU A 407 -46.27 38.00 -51.99
N ASP A 408 -46.87 36.84 -52.20
CA ASP A 408 -48.18 36.70 -52.82
C ASP A 408 -49.31 37.21 -51.92
N GLU A 409 -49.20 37.03 -50.60
CA GLU A 409 -50.17 37.47 -49.62
C GLU A 409 -50.10 38.98 -49.38
N TYR A 410 -48.91 39.57 -49.52
CA TYR A 410 -48.69 41.03 -49.30
C TYR A 410 -47.84 41.62 -50.43
N PRO A 411 -48.39 41.68 -51.66
CA PRO A 411 -47.63 42.04 -52.87
C PRO A 411 -47.10 43.47 -52.88
N ASN A 412 -47.68 44.39 -52.06
CA ASN A 412 -47.31 45.80 -52.00
C ASN A 412 -46.33 46.14 -50.87
N LYS A 413 -45.68 45.13 -50.26
CA LYS A 413 -44.75 45.34 -49.18
C LYS A 413 -43.29 45.14 -49.65
N SER A 414 -42.39 45.98 -49.11
CA SER A 414 -40.91 45.75 -49.31
C SER A 414 -40.41 44.70 -48.40
N TRP A 415 -40.00 43.56 -48.95
CA TRP A 415 -39.51 42.46 -48.18
C TRP A 415 -38.02 42.50 -48.03
N PHE A 416 -37.54 42.27 -46.81
CA PHE A 416 -36.13 42.17 -46.50
C PHE A 416 -35.75 40.70 -46.26
N ASN A 417 -34.83 40.21 -47.07
CA ASN A 417 -34.22 38.92 -46.87
C ASN A 417 -32.98 39.15 -46.00
N TYR A 418 -33.01 38.64 -44.79
CA TYR A 418 -31.84 38.53 -44.00
C TYR A 418 -31.09 37.23 -44.38
N GLU A 419 -30.20 37.32 -45.35
CA GLU A 419 -29.22 36.26 -45.61
C GLU A 419 -28.37 36.12 -44.33
N GLY A 420 -28.55 35.05 -43.59
CA GLY A 420 -27.80 34.78 -42.39
C GLY A 420 -28.58 34.95 -41.08
N ASP A 421 -29.88 35.21 -41.12
CA ASP A 421 -30.71 35.11 -39.90
C ASP A 421 -30.83 33.66 -39.44
N SER A 422 -29.70 33.12 -38.96
CA SER A 422 -29.72 31.84 -38.30
C SER A 422 -30.28 32.01 -36.91
N ILE A 423 -31.39 31.34 -36.63
CA ILE A 423 -32.01 31.27 -35.30
C ILE A 423 -31.14 30.44 -34.33
N ALA A 424 -30.03 29.93 -34.81
CA ALA A 424 -29.13 29.10 -34.02
C ALA A 424 -28.20 29.96 -33.15
N LEU A 425 -28.18 29.66 -31.89
CA LEU A 425 -27.20 30.20 -30.95
C LEU A 425 -25.89 29.42 -31.04
N ARG A 426 -24.84 30.10 -31.51
CA ARG A 426 -23.49 29.55 -31.53
C ARG A 426 -22.70 30.06 -30.33
N LYS A 427 -22.09 29.15 -29.57
CA LYS A 427 -21.21 29.46 -28.46
C LYS A 427 -19.86 28.76 -28.68
N VAL A 428 -18.79 29.52 -28.60
CA VAL A 428 -17.41 29.03 -28.63
C VAL A 428 -16.74 29.59 -27.38
N GLY A 429 -16.07 28.76 -26.66
CA GLY A 429 -15.38 29.20 -25.45
C GLY A 429 -14.48 28.19 -24.87
N GLY A 430 -13.81 28.59 -23.81
CA GLY A 430 -12.97 27.72 -23.02
C GLY A 430 -12.95 28.19 -21.59
N ASN A 431 -12.65 27.28 -20.69
CA ASN A 431 -12.36 27.58 -19.31
C ASN A 431 -11.10 26.85 -18.88
N PHE A 432 -10.47 27.35 -17.85
CA PHE A 432 -9.38 26.69 -17.18
C PHE A 432 -9.48 26.95 -15.68
N ALA A 433 -8.98 25.99 -14.91
CA ALA A 433 -8.94 26.06 -13.46
C ALA A 433 -7.68 25.39 -12.93
N PHE A 434 -7.16 25.91 -11.86
CA PHE A 434 -6.14 25.24 -11.05
C PHE A 434 -6.78 24.84 -9.74
N THR A 435 -6.49 23.60 -9.31
CA THR A 435 -7.03 23.08 -8.06
C THR A 435 -5.88 22.75 -7.14
N ARG A 436 -5.97 23.15 -5.87
CA ARG A 436 -4.95 22.83 -4.86
C ARG A 436 -5.62 22.36 -3.57
N PRO A 437 -5.16 21.24 -2.96
CA PRO A 437 -5.66 20.81 -1.67
C PRO A 437 -5.21 21.78 -0.56
N LEU A 438 -6.10 22.04 0.40
CA LEU A 438 -5.80 22.81 1.62
C LEU A 438 -5.36 21.87 2.73
N ASN A 439 -4.12 21.44 2.69
CA ASN A 439 -3.53 20.42 3.55
C ASN A 439 -2.22 20.87 4.22
N GLY A 440 -2.01 22.17 4.36
CA GLY A 440 -0.78 22.71 4.97
C GLY A 440 0.46 22.60 4.08
N GLY A 441 0.32 22.11 2.84
CA GLY A 441 1.44 21.93 1.91
C GLY A 441 1.97 20.50 1.82
N ASP A 442 1.48 19.58 2.63
CA ASP A 442 1.79 18.16 2.52
C ASP A 442 0.89 17.50 1.45
N PRO A 443 1.46 16.98 0.33
CA PRO A 443 0.68 16.38 -0.75
C PRO A 443 -0.02 15.08 -0.35
N PHE A 444 0.37 14.48 0.77
CA PHE A 444 -0.12 13.19 1.27
C PHE A 444 -1.14 13.32 2.40
N ALA A 445 -1.22 14.49 3.04
CA ALA A 445 -2.21 14.74 4.08
C ALA A 445 -3.63 14.81 3.51
N ASP A 446 -4.59 14.30 4.28
CA ASP A 446 -5.99 14.41 3.95
C ASP A 446 -6.41 15.88 3.89
N ALA A 447 -7.05 16.26 2.79
CA ALA A 447 -7.56 17.60 2.60
C ALA A 447 -9.06 17.54 2.25
N PRO A 448 -9.95 17.83 3.21
CA PRO A 448 -11.38 17.86 2.95
C PRO A 448 -11.76 19.01 2.02
N TRP A 449 -10.91 20.03 1.88
CA TRP A 449 -11.13 21.20 1.07
C TRP A 449 -10.06 21.38 -0.01
N ARG A 450 -10.49 21.84 -1.20
CA ARG A 450 -9.61 22.26 -2.28
C ARG A 450 -10.00 23.67 -2.73
N VAL A 451 -9.00 24.49 -3.03
CA VAL A 451 -9.21 25.78 -3.72
C VAL A 451 -9.25 25.50 -5.21
N LEU A 452 -10.23 26.13 -5.89
CA LEU A 452 -10.38 26.19 -7.35
C LEU A 452 -9.83 27.51 -7.86
#